data_e141b7192f7e2b49133824a674dc79fb
#
_entry.id   e141b7192f7e2b49133824a674dc79fb
#
_cell.length_a   1.000
_cell.length_b   1.000
_cell.length_c   1.000
_cell.angle_alpha   90.00
_cell.angle_beta   90.00
_cell.angle_gamma   90.00
#
_symmetry.space_group_name_H-M   'P 1'
#
loop_
_entity.id
_entity.type
_entity.pdbx_description
1 polymer ?
#
loop_
_entity_poly.entity_id
_entity_poly.type
_entity_poly.pdbx_seq_one_letter_code
_entity_poly.pdbx_strand_id
1 'polypeptide(L)'
;IAMNISTWLSHQAAYKTLKDIRNALVEKMLRLPLGYFEENGSGRLKTMLVDNIEGIEKTLAHMLPEMTGNLAGPVVLIIWMYLIDWRVALAMSIWILIGFSVTMGMMRDYEEKFQGQIKASKTMNQAIVEFVNGIEVIKNFGRTEESYSKYIDAIKGHADYNVHWMKETQIFSSLGMAIAPFSIFPVLISGLIFWNKGSLETPMFFLLMILSFGIFSPLMTAMTYVDQTAQMGTYAKEIRDLLNYHELQRGDRTKFDNSDIEFKDVSFSYGKEAHDVSNTNAVEVDKKAADNVSLKIKDGSMMAFVGPSGSGKSTLG
;
A
#
# COMPACT_ATOMS: atom_id res chain seq x y z
N ILE A 1 23.79 -11.42 -18.98
CA ILE A 1 24.76 -10.40 -18.54
C ILE A 1 24.02 -9.06 -18.34
N ALA A 2 23.30 -8.52 -19.34
CA ALA A 2 22.60 -7.24 -19.22
C ALA A 2 21.61 -7.20 -18.04
N MET A 3 20.82 -8.26 -17.85
CA MET A 3 19.87 -8.36 -16.73
C MET A 3 20.57 -8.34 -15.36
N ASN A 4 21.70 -9.04 -15.22
CA ASN A 4 22.45 -9.04 -13.96
C ASN A 4 23.01 -7.67 -13.63
N ILE A 5 23.50 -6.92 -14.64
CA ILE A 5 23.98 -5.55 -14.45
C ILE A 5 22.82 -4.62 -14.07
N SER A 6 21.68 -4.73 -14.77
CA SER A 6 20.48 -3.96 -14.46
C SER A 6 19.98 -4.19 -13.04
N THR A 7 19.87 -5.45 -12.62
CA THR A 7 19.46 -5.82 -11.27
C THR A 7 20.45 -5.31 -10.22
N TRP A 8 21.78 -5.44 -10.45
CA TRP A 8 22.79 -4.93 -9.53
C TRP A 8 22.71 -3.41 -9.36
N LEU A 9 22.56 -2.65 -10.46
CA LEU A 9 22.38 -1.20 -10.42
C LEU A 9 21.10 -0.79 -9.70
N SER A 10 20.02 -1.52 -9.96
CA SER A 10 18.71 -1.28 -9.34
C SER A 10 18.76 -1.48 -7.83
N HIS A 11 19.40 -2.55 -7.36
CA HIS A 11 19.61 -2.79 -5.93
C HIS A 11 20.45 -1.71 -5.27
N GLN A 12 21.55 -1.28 -5.90
CA GLN A 12 22.37 -0.21 -5.35
C GLN A 12 21.58 1.11 -5.22
N ALA A 13 20.82 1.46 -6.25
CA ALA A 13 19.96 2.65 -6.23
C ALA A 13 18.87 2.54 -5.16
N ALA A 14 18.20 1.37 -5.07
CA ALA A 14 17.18 1.11 -4.07
C ALA A 14 17.76 1.26 -2.64
N TYR A 15 18.84 0.57 -2.30
CA TYR A 15 19.42 0.64 -0.95
C TYR A 15 19.86 2.05 -0.55
N LYS A 16 20.43 2.81 -1.49
CA LYS A 16 20.78 4.21 -1.23
C LYS A 16 19.54 5.04 -0.92
N THR A 17 18.50 4.93 -1.76
CA THR A 17 17.22 5.65 -1.56
C THR A 17 16.57 5.27 -0.23
N LEU A 18 16.54 3.98 0.12
CA LEU A 18 15.95 3.50 1.37
C LEU A 18 16.72 3.97 2.61
N LYS A 19 18.06 4.01 2.53
CA LYS A 19 18.89 4.61 3.58
C LYS A 19 18.52 6.07 3.80
N ASP A 20 18.39 6.85 2.70
CA ASP A 20 18.08 8.27 2.79
C ASP A 20 16.67 8.49 3.36
N ILE A 21 15.68 7.67 2.95
CA ILE A 21 14.32 7.69 3.51
C ILE A 21 14.35 7.36 5.01
N ARG A 22 15.05 6.29 5.43
CA ARG A 22 15.15 5.92 6.86
C ARG A 22 15.76 7.04 7.69
N ASN A 23 16.84 7.64 7.21
CA ASN A 23 17.49 8.75 7.90
C ASN A 23 16.52 9.95 8.03
N ALA A 24 15.84 10.32 6.95
CA ALA A 24 14.88 11.41 6.98
C ALA A 24 13.72 11.14 7.96
N LEU A 25 13.20 9.90 8.00
CA LEU A 25 12.15 9.50 8.94
C LEU A 25 12.63 9.56 10.38
N VAL A 26 13.83 9.04 10.67
CA VAL A 26 14.40 9.09 12.04
C VAL A 26 14.65 10.52 12.47
N GLU A 27 15.25 11.36 11.62
CA GLU A 27 15.46 12.78 11.93
C GLU A 27 14.13 13.50 12.17
N LYS A 28 13.11 13.20 11.36
CA LYS A 28 11.77 13.75 11.55
C LYS A 28 11.16 13.32 12.87
N MET A 29 11.22 12.03 13.21
CA MET A 29 10.70 11.50 14.47
C MET A 29 11.32 12.16 15.69
N LEU A 30 12.61 12.48 15.66
CA LEU A 30 13.29 13.19 16.76
C LEU A 30 12.77 14.63 16.98
N ARG A 31 12.03 15.18 16.03
CA ARG A 31 11.47 16.55 16.08
C ARG A 31 9.95 16.56 16.30
N LEU A 32 9.31 15.40 16.30
CA LEU A 32 7.86 15.29 16.51
C LEU A 32 7.48 15.49 18.00
N PRO A 33 6.27 16.02 18.28
CA PRO A 33 5.74 16.05 19.63
C PRO A 33 5.47 14.65 20.18
N LEU A 34 5.58 14.48 21.51
CA LEU A 34 5.35 13.18 22.16
C LEU A 34 3.94 12.61 21.91
N GLY A 35 2.93 13.48 21.81
CA GLY A 35 1.55 13.07 21.51
C GLY A 35 1.43 12.26 20.21
N TYR A 36 2.27 12.54 19.22
CA TYR A 36 2.31 11.75 17.98
C TYR A 36 2.61 10.25 18.25
N PHE A 37 3.51 9.96 19.18
CA PHE A 37 3.90 8.59 19.52
C PHE A 37 2.85 7.88 20.36
N GLU A 38 2.10 8.61 21.18
CA GLU A 38 0.98 8.07 21.95
C GLU A 38 -0.19 7.69 21.04
N GLU A 39 -0.50 8.53 20.05
CA GLU A 39 -1.59 8.29 19.10
C GLU A 39 -1.28 7.14 18.12
N ASN A 40 -0.04 7.03 17.67
CA ASN A 40 0.33 6.10 16.60
C ASN A 40 0.83 4.73 17.09
N GLY A 41 1.17 4.60 18.37
CA GLY A 41 1.65 3.35 18.93
C GLY A 41 2.93 2.79 18.28
N SER A 42 3.71 2.02 19.03
CA SER A 42 5.00 1.48 18.57
C SER A 42 4.88 0.51 17.38
N GLY A 43 3.77 -0.24 17.31
CA GLY A 43 3.52 -1.18 16.22
C GLY A 43 3.38 -0.50 14.86
N ARG A 44 2.63 0.60 14.78
CA ARG A 44 2.47 1.36 13.54
C ARG A 44 3.79 2.00 13.12
N LEU A 45 4.54 2.56 14.05
CA LEU A 45 5.84 3.16 13.76
C LEU A 45 6.85 2.12 13.25
N LYS A 46 6.86 0.91 13.83
CA LYS A 46 7.66 -0.21 13.34
C LYS A 46 7.27 -0.58 11.90
N THR A 47 5.98 -0.69 11.61
CA THR A 47 5.51 -0.97 10.25
C THR A 47 5.97 0.08 9.25
N MET A 48 5.91 1.37 9.60
CA MET A 48 6.40 2.45 8.74
C MET A 48 7.92 2.39 8.51
N LEU A 49 8.70 2.18 9.57
CA LEU A 49 10.17 2.19 9.49
C LEU A 49 10.78 0.92 8.88
N VAL A 50 10.08 -0.20 8.95
CA VAL A 50 10.58 -1.49 8.51
C VAL A 50 9.76 -2.01 7.34
N ASP A 51 8.51 -2.38 7.58
CA ASP A 51 7.71 -3.16 6.63
C ASP A 51 7.39 -2.36 5.35
N ASN A 52 7.00 -1.08 5.47
CA ASN A 52 6.71 -0.22 4.32
C ASN A 52 7.98 0.08 3.50
N ILE A 53 9.11 0.28 4.18
CA ILE A 53 10.38 0.54 3.51
C ILE A 53 10.87 -0.72 2.76
N GLU A 54 10.72 -1.90 3.34
CA GLU A 54 11.00 -3.17 2.66
C GLU A 54 10.07 -3.39 1.46
N GLY A 55 8.79 -2.99 1.58
CA GLY A 55 7.85 -2.99 0.45
C GLY A 55 8.30 -2.09 -0.71
N ILE A 56 8.86 -0.91 -0.40
CA ILE A 56 9.42 0.01 -1.40
C ILE A 56 10.68 -0.59 -2.03
N GLU A 57 11.55 -1.25 -1.25
CA GLU A 57 12.73 -1.94 -1.77
C GLU A 57 12.36 -2.93 -2.86
N LYS A 58 11.44 -3.85 -2.53
CA LYS A 58 10.98 -4.87 -3.47
C LYS A 58 10.49 -4.27 -4.78
N THR A 59 9.80 -3.14 -4.71
CA THR A 59 9.29 -2.45 -5.89
C THR A 59 10.41 -1.79 -6.69
N LEU A 60 11.30 -1.05 -6.05
CA LEU A 60 12.38 -0.33 -6.75
C LEU A 60 13.46 -1.28 -7.30
N ALA A 61 13.84 -2.30 -6.53
CA ALA A 61 14.92 -3.20 -6.91
C ALA A 61 14.51 -4.21 -7.98
N HIS A 62 13.29 -4.71 -7.94
CA HIS A 62 12.81 -5.79 -8.80
C HIS A 62 11.78 -5.35 -9.81
N MET A 63 10.70 -4.67 -9.37
CA MET A 63 9.58 -4.34 -10.26
C MET A 63 10.01 -3.48 -11.46
N LEU A 64 10.79 -2.43 -11.23
CA LEU A 64 11.17 -1.51 -12.32
C LEU A 64 11.99 -2.18 -13.43
N PRO A 65 13.09 -2.92 -13.15
CA PRO A 65 13.83 -3.59 -14.21
C PRO A 65 13.04 -4.73 -14.84
N GLU A 66 12.29 -5.50 -14.07
CA GLU A 66 11.48 -6.61 -14.57
C GLU A 66 10.30 -6.14 -15.40
N MET A 67 9.59 -5.09 -14.99
CA MET A 67 8.50 -4.48 -15.76
C MET A 67 9.00 -3.96 -17.11
N THR A 68 10.16 -3.31 -17.13
CA THR A 68 10.77 -2.85 -18.37
C THR A 68 11.07 -4.02 -19.31
N GLY A 69 11.66 -5.11 -18.82
CA GLY A 69 11.94 -6.31 -19.60
C GLY A 69 10.66 -7.00 -20.09
N ASN A 70 9.67 -7.15 -19.21
CA ASN A 70 8.40 -7.83 -19.51
C ASN A 70 7.49 -7.02 -20.45
N LEU A 71 7.65 -5.72 -20.55
CA LEU A 71 6.96 -4.89 -21.54
C LEU A 71 7.76 -4.76 -22.85
N ALA A 72 9.06 -4.51 -22.78
CA ALA A 72 9.89 -4.34 -23.95
C ALA A 72 10.07 -5.64 -24.75
N GLY A 73 10.22 -6.77 -24.08
CA GLY A 73 10.40 -8.09 -24.73
C GLY A 73 9.29 -8.42 -25.72
N PRO A 74 8.01 -8.47 -25.32
CA PRO A 74 6.89 -8.70 -26.23
C PRO A 74 6.81 -7.70 -27.37
N VAL A 75 7.08 -6.41 -27.12
CA VAL A 75 7.08 -5.38 -28.18
C VAL A 75 8.14 -5.69 -29.24
N VAL A 76 9.36 -6.01 -28.83
CA VAL A 76 10.44 -6.40 -29.74
C VAL A 76 10.08 -7.66 -30.53
N LEU A 77 9.51 -8.67 -29.86
CA LEU A 77 9.09 -9.90 -30.52
C LEU A 77 7.98 -9.66 -31.56
N ILE A 78 6.99 -8.84 -31.22
CA ILE A 78 5.92 -8.47 -32.14
C ILE A 78 6.49 -7.72 -33.36
N ILE A 79 7.36 -6.74 -33.14
CA ILE A 79 8.02 -6.01 -34.25
C ILE A 79 8.78 -6.99 -35.16
N TRP A 80 9.53 -7.92 -34.56
CA TRP A 80 10.26 -8.92 -35.32
C TRP A 80 9.33 -9.83 -36.12
N MET A 81 8.20 -10.27 -35.55
CA MET A 81 7.19 -11.00 -36.30
C MET A 81 6.62 -10.25 -37.49
N TYR A 82 6.39 -8.91 -37.32
CA TYR A 82 5.96 -8.05 -38.46
C TYR A 82 6.99 -7.95 -39.57
N LEU A 83 8.29 -7.99 -39.24
CA LEU A 83 9.38 -7.98 -40.24
C LEU A 83 9.50 -9.30 -41.00
N ILE A 84 9.08 -10.43 -40.38
CA ILE A 84 9.09 -11.75 -41.03
C ILE A 84 7.87 -11.92 -41.94
N ASP A 85 6.67 -11.81 -41.39
CA ASP A 85 5.41 -11.83 -42.15
C ASP A 85 4.32 -11.02 -41.43
N TRP A 86 4.01 -9.86 -41.96
CA TRP A 86 3.04 -8.94 -41.32
C TRP A 86 1.63 -9.55 -41.20
N ARG A 87 1.24 -10.49 -42.08
CA ARG A 87 -0.10 -11.11 -42.07
C ARG A 87 -0.30 -12.03 -40.88
N VAL A 88 0.73 -12.84 -40.58
CA VAL A 88 0.74 -13.73 -39.41
C VAL A 88 0.85 -12.91 -38.11
N ALA A 89 1.72 -11.87 -38.14
CA ALA A 89 1.85 -10.95 -36.97
C ALA A 89 0.55 -10.19 -36.68
N LEU A 90 -0.17 -9.78 -37.74
CA LEU A 90 -1.47 -9.11 -37.60
C LEU A 90 -2.52 -10.06 -36.94
N ALA A 91 -2.59 -11.32 -37.40
CA ALA A 91 -3.48 -12.32 -36.81
C ALA A 91 -3.20 -12.52 -35.31
N MET A 92 -1.92 -12.58 -34.93
CA MET A 92 -1.48 -12.64 -33.53
C MET A 92 -1.87 -11.38 -32.75
N SER A 93 -1.63 -10.20 -33.32
CA SER A 93 -1.95 -8.91 -32.65
C SER A 93 -3.44 -8.76 -32.41
N ILE A 94 -4.30 -9.15 -33.36
CA ILE A 94 -5.75 -9.18 -33.17
C ILE A 94 -6.14 -10.10 -32.03
N TRP A 95 -5.52 -11.29 -31.94
CA TRP A 95 -5.80 -12.24 -30.86
C TRP A 95 -5.44 -11.68 -29.49
N ILE A 96 -4.28 -11.03 -29.39
CA ILE A 96 -3.86 -10.34 -28.14
C ILE A 96 -4.88 -9.27 -27.75
N LEU A 97 -5.34 -8.47 -28.72
CA LEU A 97 -6.35 -7.43 -28.47
C LEU A 97 -7.69 -8.03 -28.00
N ILE A 98 -8.10 -9.17 -28.55
CA ILE A 98 -9.30 -9.89 -28.09
C ILE A 98 -9.12 -10.34 -26.64
N GLY A 99 -7.99 -11.00 -26.34
CA GLY A 99 -7.70 -11.45 -24.98
C GLY A 99 -7.66 -10.31 -23.98
N PHE A 100 -7.02 -9.20 -24.34
CA PHE A 100 -6.98 -7.99 -23.51
C PHE A 100 -8.37 -7.38 -23.32
N SER A 101 -9.19 -7.29 -24.36
CA SER A 101 -10.55 -6.75 -24.28
C SER A 101 -11.45 -7.58 -23.37
N VAL A 102 -11.31 -8.91 -23.40
CA VAL A 102 -12.03 -9.82 -22.49
C VAL A 102 -11.57 -9.58 -21.04
N THR A 103 -10.27 -9.47 -20.81
CA THR A 103 -9.73 -9.22 -19.47
C THR A 103 -10.16 -7.85 -18.93
N MET A 104 -10.28 -6.83 -19.79
CA MET A 104 -10.82 -5.52 -19.41
C MET A 104 -12.25 -5.58 -18.87
N GLY A 105 -13.01 -6.61 -19.21
CA GLY A 105 -14.33 -6.87 -18.60
C GLY A 105 -14.28 -7.06 -17.08
N MET A 106 -13.15 -7.52 -16.53
CA MET A 106 -12.94 -7.62 -15.08
C MET A 106 -12.83 -6.24 -14.41
N MET A 107 -12.40 -5.22 -15.15
CA MET A 107 -12.22 -3.85 -14.63
C MET A 107 -13.55 -3.10 -14.50
N ARG A 108 -14.65 -3.69 -14.96
CA ARG A 108 -15.97 -3.08 -14.79
C ARG A 108 -16.29 -2.92 -13.30
N ASP A 109 -16.58 -1.67 -12.91
CA ASP A 109 -16.91 -1.29 -11.53
C ASP A 109 -15.81 -1.66 -10.51
N TYR A 110 -14.55 -1.78 -10.98
CA TYR A 110 -13.41 -2.22 -10.15
C TYR A 110 -13.22 -1.33 -8.92
N GLU A 111 -13.28 -0.01 -9.08
CA GLU A 111 -13.08 0.93 -7.96
C GLU A 111 -14.13 0.73 -6.87
N GLU A 112 -15.41 0.61 -7.23
CA GLU A 112 -16.49 0.37 -6.28
C GLU A 112 -16.29 -0.97 -5.55
N LYS A 113 -15.96 -2.03 -6.29
CA LYS A 113 -15.72 -3.37 -5.74
C LYS A 113 -14.50 -3.38 -4.83
N PHE A 114 -13.44 -2.69 -5.22
CA PHE A 114 -12.22 -2.60 -4.42
C PHE A 114 -12.45 -1.84 -3.11
N GLN A 115 -13.17 -0.71 -3.14
CA GLN A 115 -13.56 0.03 -1.94
C GLN A 115 -14.46 -0.80 -1.02
N GLY A 116 -15.38 -1.56 -1.60
CA GLY A 116 -16.22 -2.49 -0.85
C GLY A 116 -15.40 -3.58 -0.14
N GLN A 117 -14.41 -4.15 -0.82
CA GLN A 117 -13.50 -5.13 -0.25
C GLN A 117 -12.65 -4.53 0.90
N ILE A 118 -12.12 -3.32 0.71
CA ILE A 118 -11.40 -2.61 1.78
C ILE A 118 -12.31 -2.41 3.00
N LYS A 119 -13.57 -1.99 2.80
CA LYS A 119 -14.53 -1.80 3.88
C LYS A 119 -14.83 -3.11 4.62
N ALA A 120 -15.07 -4.20 3.89
CA ALA A 120 -15.32 -5.53 4.46
C ALA A 120 -14.11 -6.04 5.25
N SER A 121 -12.90 -5.87 4.72
CA SER A 121 -11.65 -6.20 5.39
C SER A 121 -11.43 -5.38 6.66
N LYS A 122 -11.71 -4.08 6.63
CA LYS A 122 -11.62 -3.20 7.81
C LYS A 122 -12.58 -3.65 8.91
N THR A 123 -13.84 -3.97 8.56
CA THR A 123 -14.83 -4.46 9.52
C THR A 123 -14.39 -5.78 10.14
N MET A 124 -13.88 -6.72 9.35
CA MET A 124 -13.34 -7.98 9.84
C MET A 124 -12.17 -7.75 10.80
N ASN A 125 -11.19 -6.93 10.42
CA ASN A 125 -10.02 -6.65 11.26
C ASN A 125 -10.41 -5.98 12.58
N GLN A 126 -11.39 -5.06 12.59
CA GLN A 126 -11.91 -4.45 13.78
C GLN A 126 -12.56 -5.48 14.71
N ALA A 127 -13.37 -6.40 14.16
CA ALA A 127 -14.00 -7.45 14.94
C ALA A 127 -12.96 -8.45 15.53
N ILE A 128 -11.89 -8.77 14.79
CA ILE A 128 -10.77 -9.59 15.26
C ILE A 128 -10.09 -8.92 16.46
N VAL A 129 -9.74 -7.65 16.34
CA VAL A 129 -9.05 -6.89 17.40
C VAL A 129 -9.94 -6.77 18.63
N GLU A 130 -11.23 -6.47 18.47
CA GLU A 130 -12.22 -6.39 19.54
C GLU A 130 -12.34 -7.75 20.28
N PHE A 131 -12.44 -8.86 19.53
CA PHE A 131 -12.52 -10.20 20.09
C PHE A 131 -11.24 -10.59 20.86
N VAL A 132 -10.06 -10.33 20.29
CA VAL A 132 -8.77 -10.66 20.94
C VAL A 132 -8.56 -9.84 22.20
N ASN A 133 -8.83 -8.52 22.14
CA ASN A 133 -8.69 -7.66 23.32
C ASN A 133 -9.74 -7.93 24.40
N GLY A 134 -10.92 -8.37 23.99
CA GLY A 134 -12.02 -8.70 24.90
C GLY A 134 -11.99 -10.12 25.46
N ILE A 135 -11.06 -10.98 25.06
CA ILE A 135 -11.09 -12.42 25.36
C ILE A 135 -11.07 -12.73 26.86
N GLU A 136 -10.37 -11.94 27.67
CA GLU A 136 -10.32 -12.09 29.11
C GLU A 136 -11.68 -11.79 29.74
N VAL A 137 -12.34 -10.72 29.33
CA VAL A 137 -13.68 -10.32 29.76
C VAL A 137 -14.71 -11.36 29.36
N ILE A 138 -14.65 -11.83 28.13
CA ILE A 138 -15.54 -12.86 27.60
C ILE A 138 -15.42 -14.14 28.40
N LYS A 139 -14.20 -14.58 28.72
CA LYS A 139 -13.97 -15.79 29.53
C LYS A 139 -14.45 -15.65 30.97
N ASN A 140 -14.27 -14.48 31.58
CA ASN A 140 -14.64 -14.25 32.98
C ASN A 140 -16.15 -14.07 33.19
N PHE A 141 -16.87 -13.50 32.20
CA PHE A 141 -18.30 -13.17 32.35
C PHE A 141 -19.24 -14.08 31.54
N GLY A 142 -18.71 -15.10 30.85
CA GLY A 142 -19.52 -16.12 30.16
C GLY A 142 -20.31 -15.63 28.92
N ARG A 143 -20.07 -14.40 28.42
CA ARG A 143 -20.71 -13.86 27.21
C ARG A 143 -20.04 -14.31 25.92
N THR A 144 -19.71 -15.58 25.85
CA THR A 144 -18.92 -16.17 24.74
C THR A 144 -19.70 -16.17 23.44
N GLU A 145 -21.03 -16.37 23.49
CA GLU A 145 -21.84 -16.64 22.30
C GLU A 145 -22.08 -15.38 21.44
N GLU A 146 -22.39 -14.25 22.06
CA GLU A 146 -22.65 -12.99 21.35
C GLU A 146 -21.37 -12.37 20.73
N SER A 147 -20.29 -12.35 21.48
CA SER A 147 -18.99 -11.84 20.98
C SER A 147 -18.40 -12.75 19.91
N TYR A 148 -18.61 -14.06 20.02
CA TYR A 148 -18.18 -15.02 19.03
C TYR A 148 -18.99 -14.90 17.72
N SER A 149 -20.32 -14.71 17.82
CA SER A 149 -21.15 -14.53 16.63
C SER A 149 -20.77 -13.29 15.85
N LYS A 150 -20.54 -12.14 16.49
CA LYS A 150 -20.08 -10.90 15.86
C LYS A 150 -18.76 -11.09 15.10
N TYR A 151 -17.81 -11.79 15.72
CA TYR A 151 -16.54 -12.14 15.10
C TYR A 151 -16.73 -13.03 13.86
N ILE A 152 -17.52 -14.11 13.97
CA ILE A 152 -17.81 -15.02 12.87
C ILE A 152 -18.57 -14.31 11.73
N ASP A 153 -19.55 -13.47 12.06
CA ASP A 153 -20.32 -12.75 11.06
C ASP A 153 -19.47 -11.76 10.27
N ALA A 154 -18.52 -11.10 10.93
CA ALA A 154 -17.58 -10.20 10.25
C ALA A 154 -16.66 -10.97 9.29
N ILE A 155 -16.16 -12.15 9.69
CA ILE A 155 -15.34 -13.02 8.82
C ILE A 155 -16.17 -13.52 7.63
N LYS A 156 -17.39 -14.02 7.89
CA LYS A 156 -18.29 -14.47 6.84
C LYS A 156 -18.62 -13.34 5.87
N GLY A 157 -18.96 -12.15 6.37
CA GLY A 157 -19.25 -10.99 5.55
C GLY A 157 -18.10 -10.62 4.61
N HIS A 158 -16.86 -10.67 5.10
CA HIS A 158 -15.68 -10.46 4.26
C HIS A 158 -15.51 -11.58 3.23
N ALA A 159 -15.68 -12.85 3.62
CA ALA A 159 -15.59 -13.99 2.72
C ALA A 159 -16.68 -13.97 1.65
N ASP A 160 -17.93 -13.69 2.03
CA ASP A 160 -19.07 -13.62 1.11
C ASP A 160 -18.89 -12.49 0.10
N TYR A 161 -18.38 -11.34 0.53
CA TYR A 161 -18.07 -10.23 -0.38
C TYR A 161 -17.03 -10.64 -1.44
N ASN A 162 -15.94 -11.28 -1.02
CA ASN A 162 -14.90 -11.74 -1.94
C ASN A 162 -15.44 -12.83 -2.90
N VAL A 163 -16.22 -13.77 -2.39
CA VAL A 163 -16.84 -14.82 -3.23
C VAL A 163 -17.81 -14.20 -4.25
N HIS A 164 -18.60 -13.20 -3.85
CA HIS A 164 -19.48 -12.49 -4.76
C HIS A 164 -18.71 -11.78 -5.87
N TRP A 165 -17.68 -11.01 -5.52
CA TRP A 165 -16.80 -10.35 -6.49
C TRP A 165 -16.12 -11.35 -7.43
N MET A 166 -15.58 -12.44 -6.89
CA MET A 166 -14.98 -13.51 -7.69
C MET A 166 -15.96 -14.10 -8.69
N LYS A 167 -17.21 -14.38 -8.28
CA LYS A 167 -18.23 -14.93 -9.18
C LYS A 167 -18.57 -13.99 -10.34
N GLU A 168 -18.64 -12.70 -10.10
CA GLU A 168 -18.91 -11.70 -11.15
C GLU A 168 -17.76 -11.56 -12.14
N THR A 169 -16.51 -11.71 -11.68
CA THR A 169 -15.33 -11.56 -12.54
C THR A 169 -14.84 -12.87 -13.14
N GLN A 170 -15.27 -14.03 -12.60
CA GLN A 170 -14.76 -15.34 -12.94
C GLN A 170 -14.86 -15.68 -14.43
N ILE A 171 -15.96 -15.30 -15.10
CA ILE A 171 -16.13 -15.58 -16.52
C ILE A 171 -15.08 -14.87 -17.36
N PHE A 172 -14.80 -13.61 -17.05
CA PHE A 172 -13.81 -12.81 -17.77
C PHE A 172 -12.39 -13.28 -17.47
N SER A 173 -12.08 -13.62 -16.21
CA SER A 173 -10.78 -14.15 -15.83
C SER A 173 -10.51 -15.52 -16.47
N SER A 174 -11.50 -16.41 -16.43
CA SER A 174 -11.38 -17.74 -17.03
C SER A 174 -11.23 -17.68 -18.54
N LEU A 175 -11.99 -16.83 -19.22
CA LEU A 175 -11.85 -16.61 -20.66
C LEU A 175 -10.51 -15.95 -21.00
N GLY A 176 -10.09 -14.95 -20.25
CA GLY A 176 -8.79 -14.29 -20.42
C GLY A 176 -7.64 -15.29 -20.25
N MET A 177 -7.66 -16.08 -19.18
CA MET A 177 -6.68 -17.14 -18.94
C MET A 177 -6.71 -18.25 -20.00
N ALA A 178 -7.86 -18.53 -20.62
CA ALA A 178 -7.96 -19.48 -21.71
C ALA A 178 -7.46 -18.91 -23.04
N ILE A 179 -7.86 -17.66 -23.38
CA ILE A 179 -7.51 -17.04 -24.68
C ILE A 179 -6.00 -16.78 -24.77
N ALA A 180 -5.38 -16.39 -23.71
CA ALA A 180 -4.03 -15.88 -23.69
C ALA A 180 -2.95 -16.96 -24.03
N PRO A 181 -2.91 -18.18 -23.44
CA PRO A 181 -1.98 -19.23 -23.84
C PRO A 181 -2.21 -19.72 -25.26
N PHE A 182 -3.42 -19.61 -25.77
CA PHE A 182 -3.78 -20.00 -27.13
C PHE A 182 -3.38 -18.99 -28.21
N SER A 183 -2.53 -18.04 -27.89
CA SER A 183 -1.94 -17.10 -28.85
C SER A 183 -1.18 -17.76 -30.00
N ILE A 184 -0.76 -19.01 -29.82
CA ILE A 184 -0.15 -19.80 -30.88
C ILE A 184 -1.13 -20.19 -32.00
N PHE A 185 -2.45 -20.34 -31.71
CA PHE A 185 -3.43 -20.77 -32.71
C PHE A 185 -3.57 -19.83 -33.90
N PRO A 186 -3.71 -18.51 -33.72
CA PRO A 186 -3.77 -17.60 -34.87
C PRO A 186 -2.48 -17.65 -35.72
N VAL A 187 -1.31 -17.85 -35.09
CA VAL A 187 -0.04 -18.03 -35.80
C VAL A 187 0.00 -19.33 -36.54
N LEU A 188 -0.43 -20.42 -35.91
CA LEU A 188 -0.51 -21.76 -36.53
C LEU A 188 -1.46 -21.76 -37.74
N ILE A 189 -2.69 -21.26 -37.56
CA ILE A 189 -3.72 -21.29 -38.62
C ILE A 189 -3.31 -20.40 -39.77
N SER A 190 -2.97 -19.13 -39.52
CA SER A 190 -2.57 -18.20 -40.58
C SER A 190 -1.25 -18.63 -41.21
N GLY A 191 -0.28 -19.09 -40.42
CA GLY A 191 1.00 -19.56 -40.90
C GLY A 191 0.84 -20.79 -41.85
N LEU A 192 0.02 -21.76 -41.48
CA LEU A 192 -0.29 -22.91 -42.34
C LEU A 192 -0.95 -22.53 -43.68
N ILE A 193 -1.87 -21.55 -43.61
CA ILE A 193 -2.53 -21.05 -44.84
C ILE A 193 -1.49 -20.41 -45.80
N PHE A 194 -0.59 -19.57 -45.30
CA PHE A 194 0.41 -18.89 -46.13
C PHE A 194 1.55 -19.82 -46.54
N TRP A 195 1.92 -20.79 -45.69
CA TRP A 195 2.87 -21.84 -46.04
C TRP A 195 2.35 -22.74 -47.17
N ASN A 196 1.11 -23.22 -47.08
CA ASN A 196 0.47 -24.02 -48.14
C ASN A 196 0.35 -23.26 -49.48
N LYS A 197 0.18 -21.93 -49.41
CA LYS A 197 0.17 -21.07 -50.61
C LYS A 197 1.57 -20.80 -51.16
N GLY A 198 2.62 -21.30 -50.56
CA GLY A 198 4.01 -21.08 -50.95
C GLY A 198 4.51 -19.65 -50.70
N SER A 199 3.76 -18.85 -49.97
CA SER A 199 4.10 -17.46 -49.67
C SER A 199 4.83 -17.26 -48.34
N LEU A 200 5.02 -18.31 -47.53
CA LEU A 200 5.80 -18.34 -46.32
C LEU A 200 6.73 -19.55 -46.35
N GLU A 201 8.02 -19.30 -46.12
CA GLU A 201 9.02 -20.38 -46.08
C GLU A 201 8.91 -21.21 -44.79
N THR A 202 9.22 -22.49 -44.86
CA THR A 202 9.15 -23.42 -43.72
C THR A 202 9.94 -22.95 -42.49
N PRO A 203 11.20 -22.48 -42.61
CA PRO A 203 11.95 -21.99 -41.44
C PRO A 203 11.30 -20.77 -40.78
N MET A 204 10.73 -19.87 -41.58
CA MET A 204 10.07 -18.66 -41.08
C MET A 204 8.75 -18.98 -40.36
N PHE A 205 8.02 -19.97 -40.86
CA PHE A 205 6.82 -20.46 -40.15
C PHE A 205 7.13 -20.99 -38.77
N PHE A 206 8.14 -21.85 -38.64
CA PHE A 206 8.56 -22.34 -37.32
C PHE A 206 9.12 -21.24 -36.42
N LEU A 207 9.85 -20.28 -36.98
CA LEU A 207 10.36 -19.15 -36.22
C LEU A 207 9.21 -18.31 -35.66
N LEU A 208 8.18 -17.99 -36.44
CA LEU A 208 6.99 -17.27 -35.98
C LEU A 208 6.26 -18.02 -34.86
N MET A 209 6.16 -19.35 -34.93
CA MET A 209 5.60 -20.17 -33.85
C MET A 209 6.41 -20.03 -32.56
N ILE A 210 7.74 -20.13 -32.63
CA ILE A 210 8.62 -20.01 -31.47
C ILE A 210 8.51 -18.61 -30.86
N LEU A 211 8.52 -17.56 -31.68
CA LEU A 211 8.40 -16.18 -31.20
C LEU A 211 7.05 -15.94 -30.49
N SER A 212 5.97 -16.56 -30.97
CA SER A 212 4.64 -16.38 -30.36
C SER A 212 4.55 -16.86 -28.90
N PHE A 213 5.30 -17.92 -28.53
CA PHE A 213 5.37 -18.38 -27.13
C PHE A 213 6.04 -17.37 -26.19
N GLY A 214 6.97 -16.58 -26.70
CA GLY A 214 7.72 -15.61 -25.88
C GLY A 214 6.92 -14.37 -25.48
N ILE A 215 5.73 -14.14 -26.04
CA ILE A 215 4.98 -12.88 -25.87
C ILE A 215 4.06 -12.94 -24.64
N PHE A 216 3.39 -14.05 -24.41
CA PHE A 216 2.30 -14.11 -23.43
C PHE A 216 2.76 -14.05 -21.97
N SER A 217 3.73 -14.87 -21.59
CA SER A 217 4.20 -14.95 -20.19
C SER A 217 4.70 -13.62 -19.64
N PRO A 218 5.52 -12.83 -20.36
CA PRO A 218 5.93 -11.52 -19.90
C PRO A 218 4.77 -10.54 -19.74
N LEU A 219 3.77 -10.56 -20.62
CA LEU A 219 2.60 -9.69 -20.50
C LEU A 219 1.77 -10.02 -19.25
N MET A 220 1.59 -11.30 -18.94
CA MET A 220 0.90 -11.71 -17.71
C MET A 220 1.67 -11.28 -16.46
N THR A 221 2.99 -11.43 -16.46
CA THR A 221 3.84 -10.96 -15.36
C THR A 221 3.73 -9.45 -15.20
N ALA A 222 3.71 -8.69 -16.30
CA ALA A 222 3.55 -7.23 -16.23
C ALA A 222 2.23 -6.80 -15.57
N MET A 223 1.15 -7.55 -15.72
CA MET A 223 -0.13 -7.26 -15.07
C MET A 223 -0.06 -7.35 -13.53
N THR A 224 0.78 -8.23 -12.99
CA THR A 224 0.93 -8.36 -11.53
C THR A 224 1.59 -7.14 -10.88
N TYR A 225 2.29 -6.32 -11.65
CA TYR A 225 2.93 -5.10 -11.14
C TYR A 225 1.95 -3.95 -10.87
N VAL A 226 0.73 -4.02 -11.38
CA VAL A 226 -0.30 -2.99 -11.13
C VAL A 226 -0.61 -2.92 -9.64
N ASP A 227 -0.83 -4.07 -8.98
CA ASP A 227 -1.10 -4.13 -7.55
C ASP A 227 0.10 -3.67 -6.71
N GLN A 228 1.31 -4.04 -7.11
CA GLN A 228 2.54 -3.60 -6.42
C GLN A 228 2.73 -2.08 -6.52
N THR A 229 2.39 -1.49 -7.66
CA THR A 229 2.45 -0.03 -7.85
C THR A 229 1.45 0.69 -6.94
N ALA A 230 0.23 0.16 -6.79
CA ALA A 230 -0.78 0.71 -5.90
C ALA A 230 -0.34 0.64 -4.42
N GLN A 231 0.26 -0.48 -4.00
CA GLN A 231 0.82 -0.63 -2.66
C GLN A 231 1.95 0.37 -2.40
N MET A 232 2.88 0.53 -3.36
CA MET A 232 3.94 1.53 -3.26
C MET A 232 3.39 2.95 -3.08
N GLY A 233 2.32 3.29 -3.81
CA GLY A 233 1.62 4.57 -3.65
C GLY A 233 1.13 4.80 -2.23
N THR A 234 0.61 3.75 -1.58
CA THR A 234 0.16 3.79 -0.18
C THR A 234 1.34 4.02 0.77
N TYR A 235 2.42 3.25 0.63
CA TYR A 235 3.63 3.42 1.47
C TYR A 235 4.24 4.81 1.31
N ALA A 236 4.36 5.30 0.07
CA ALA A 236 4.87 6.63 -0.20
C ALA A 236 3.99 7.74 0.40
N LYS A 237 2.66 7.55 0.41
CA LYS A 237 1.73 8.47 1.06
C LYS A 237 1.94 8.49 2.57
N GLU A 238 2.01 7.35 3.25
CA GLU A 238 2.22 7.27 4.69
C GLU A 238 3.55 7.91 5.12
N ILE A 239 4.62 7.64 4.37
CA ILE A 239 5.94 8.26 4.60
C ILE A 239 5.86 9.78 4.43
N ARG A 240 5.22 10.25 3.36
CA ARG A 240 5.04 11.68 3.11
C ARG A 240 4.21 12.36 4.19
N ASP A 241 3.15 11.72 4.65
CA ASP A 241 2.28 12.27 5.68
C ASP A 241 3.05 12.43 7.00
N LEU A 242 3.92 11.48 7.37
CA LEU A 242 4.83 11.60 8.50
C LEU A 242 5.86 12.73 8.31
N LEU A 243 6.51 12.80 7.14
CA LEU A 243 7.53 13.82 6.87
C LEU A 243 6.92 15.24 6.88
N ASN A 244 5.66 15.38 6.49
CA ASN A 244 4.95 16.65 6.48
C ASN A 244 4.26 16.99 7.82
N TYR A 245 4.26 16.07 8.78
CA TYR A 245 3.67 16.35 10.09
C TYR A 245 4.38 17.52 10.76
N HIS A 246 3.65 18.36 11.50
CA HIS A 246 4.24 19.53 12.11
C HIS A 246 5.27 19.14 13.18
N GLU A 247 6.35 19.91 13.26
CA GLU A 247 7.43 19.68 14.22
C GLU A 247 7.21 20.49 15.49
N LEU A 248 7.71 19.96 16.61
CA LEU A 248 7.72 20.70 17.87
C LEU A 248 8.61 21.93 17.69
N GLN A 249 8.02 23.11 17.89
CA GLN A 249 8.80 24.35 17.89
C GLN A 249 9.73 24.37 19.10
N ARG A 250 11.02 24.36 18.83
CA ARG A 250 12.04 24.46 19.87
C ARG A 250 12.54 25.91 19.91
N GLY A 251 12.64 26.46 21.13
CA GLY A 251 13.29 27.77 21.33
C GLY A 251 14.81 27.67 21.12
N ASP A 252 15.43 28.75 20.70
CA ASP A 252 16.88 28.84 20.44
C ASP A 252 17.72 28.92 21.72
N ARG A 253 17.10 28.99 22.89
CA ARG A 253 17.82 29.07 24.17
C ARG A 253 18.43 27.72 24.55
N THR A 254 19.76 27.66 24.54
CA THR A 254 20.54 26.47 24.95
C THR A 254 21.13 26.60 26.37
N LYS A 255 21.02 27.77 26.99
CA LYS A 255 21.51 28.07 28.35
C LYS A 255 20.42 28.74 29.15
N PHE A 256 20.29 28.40 30.41
CA PHE A 256 19.39 29.00 31.37
C PHE A 256 20.22 29.85 32.34
N ASP A 257 19.74 31.04 32.65
CA ASP A 257 20.42 31.93 33.61
C ASP A 257 20.17 31.48 35.06
N ASN A 258 19.02 30.82 35.30
CA ASN A 258 18.66 30.18 36.56
C ASN A 258 17.74 28.96 36.25
N SER A 259 17.45 28.16 37.26
CA SER A 259 16.56 26.99 37.15
C SER A 259 15.14 27.25 37.67
N ASP A 260 14.74 28.50 37.83
CA ASP A 260 13.37 28.88 38.17
C ASP A 260 12.42 28.45 37.04
N ILE A 261 11.29 27.85 37.39
CA ILE A 261 10.22 27.52 36.44
C ILE A 261 9.04 28.44 36.71
N GLU A 262 8.59 29.16 35.70
CA GLU A 262 7.45 30.06 35.80
C GLU A 262 6.41 29.76 34.72
N PHE A 263 5.19 29.45 35.18
CA PHE A 263 4.00 29.33 34.31
C PHE A 263 3.28 30.68 34.35
N LYS A 264 2.94 31.21 33.17
CA LYS A 264 2.19 32.47 33.02
C LYS A 264 0.99 32.19 32.11
N ASP A 265 -0.19 32.22 32.71
CA ASP A 265 -1.47 32.08 32.03
C ASP A 265 -1.50 30.86 31.05
N VAL A 266 -0.91 29.72 31.51
CA VAL A 266 -0.76 28.53 30.68
C VAL A 266 -2.10 27.81 30.59
N SER A 267 -2.57 27.65 29.35
CA SER A 267 -3.73 26.79 29.01
C SER A 267 -3.27 25.71 28.06
N PHE A 268 -3.73 24.47 28.29
CA PHE A 268 -3.39 23.33 27.47
C PHE A 268 -4.57 22.37 27.33
N SER A 269 -4.78 21.87 26.13
CA SER A 269 -5.74 20.83 25.80
C SER A 269 -5.04 19.70 25.08
N TYR A 270 -5.39 18.44 25.41
CA TYR A 270 -5.06 17.28 24.58
C TYR A 270 -6.03 17.22 23.40
N GLY A 271 -5.91 18.13 22.44
CA GLY A 271 -6.74 18.15 21.25
C GLY A 271 -6.20 17.18 20.22
N LYS A 272 -7.06 16.43 19.55
CA LYS A 272 -6.74 15.85 18.25
C LYS A 272 -6.60 17.05 17.30
N GLU A 273 -5.38 17.39 16.91
CA GLU A 273 -5.20 18.38 15.85
C GLU A 273 -5.96 17.91 14.61
N ALA A 274 -6.85 18.77 14.14
CA ALA A 274 -7.73 18.56 13.01
C ALA A 274 -6.93 18.27 11.73
N HIS A 275 -6.59 17.01 11.49
CA HIS A 275 -6.11 16.54 10.21
C HIS A 275 -7.18 15.78 9.42
N ASP A 276 -8.45 15.86 9.82
CA ASP A 276 -9.56 15.37 9.03
C ASP A 276 -10.52 16.50 8.66
N VAL A 277 -10.16 17.22 7.61
CA VAL A 277 -10.99 18.27 6.99
C VAL A 277 -12.28 17.72 6.38
N SER A 278 -12.54 16.42 6.49
CA SER A 278 -13.69 15.76 5.86
C SER A 278 -14.89 15.48 6.78
N ASN A 279 -14.81 15.80 8.09
CA ASN A 279 -15.93 15.53 8.99
C ASN A 279 -16.39 16.78 9.76
N THR A 280 -17.27 17.55 9.12
CA THR A 280 -17.79 18.86 9.56
C THR A 280 -18.85 18.80 10.68
N ASN A 281 -19.04 17.70 11.41
CA ASN A 281 -20.15 17.54 12.36
C ASN A 281 -19.78 17.04 13.77
N ALA A 282 -18.54 17.24 14.25
CA ALA A 282 -18.21 16.98 15.66
C ALA A 282 -17.76 18.29 16.31
N VAL A 283 -18.69 19.00 16.93
CA VAL A 283 -18.38 19.99 17.98
C VAL A 283 -17.99 19.19 19.22
N GLU A 284 -16.77 18.68 19.27
CA GLU A 284 -16.16 18.20 20.51
C GLU A 284 -15.72 19.42 21.32
N VAL A 285 -16.35 19.64 22.45
CA VAL A 285 -15.93 20.63 23.43
C VAL A 285 -14.53 20.24 23.92
N ASP A 286 -13.55 20.98 23.46
CA ASP A 286 -12.14 20.80 23.80
C ASP A 286 -11.95 21.02 25.32
N LYS A 287 -11.94 19.91 26.07
CA LYS A 287 -11.81 19.94 27.53
C LYS A 287 -10.37 20.27 27.88
N LYS A 288 -10.13 21.51 28.29
CA LYS A 288 -8.81 21.94 28.72
C LYS A 288 -8.29 21.07 29.87
N ALA A 289 -7.08 20.55 29.72
CA ALA A 289 -6.37 19.81 30.75
C ALA A 289 -5.71 20.74 31.78
N ALA A 290 -5.29 21.94 31.33
CA ALA A 290 -4.90 23.08 32.14
C ALA A 290 -5.60 24.33 31.61
N ASP A 291 -6.08 25.21 32.45
CA ASP A 291 -6.76 26.45 32.08
C ASP A 291 -6.25 27.60 32.90
N ASN A 292 -5.55 28.51 32.22
CA ASN A 292 -5.05 29.78 32.78
C ASN A 292 -4.22 29.60 34.07
N VAL A 293 -3.30 28.64 34.09
CA VAL A 293 -2.47 28.30 35.25
C VAL A 293 -1.27 29.22 35.31
N SER A 294 -1.13 29.92 36.44
CA SER A 294 0.03 30.79 36.74
C SER A 294 0.64 30.34 38.06
N LEU A 295 1.92 29.96 38.06
CA LEU A 295 2.66 29.58 39.27
C LEU A 295 4.17 29.75 39.04
N LYS A 296 4.93 29.90 40.14
CA LYS A 296 6.39 30.01 40.11
C LYS A 296 7.01 28.98 41.04
N ILE A 297 7.97 28.21 40.54
CA ILE A 297 8.77 27.25 41.30
C ILE A 297 10.20 27.78 41.32
N LYS A 298 10.74 28.08 42.51
CA LYS A 298 12.10 28.59 42.67
C LYS A 298 13.12 27.46 42.58
N ASP A 299 14.30 27.80 42.09
CA ASP A 299 15.43 26.89 42.07
C ASP A 299 15.70 26.31 43.48
N GLY A 300 15.99 25.01 43.52
CA GLY A 300 16.22 24.25 44.75
C GLY A 300 14.98 24.04 45.63
N SER A 301 13.77 24.47 45.25
CA SER A 301 12.53 24.25 45.98
C SER A 301 11.83 22.95 45.52
N MET A 302 11.03 22.36 46.42
CA MET A 302 10.16 21.23 46.13
C MET A 302 8.70 21.70 46.13
N MET A 303 7.98 21.41 45.05
CA MET A 303 6.54 21.72 44.93
C MET A 303 5.77 20.43 44.61
N ALA A 304 4.63 20.23 45.30
CA ALA A 304 3.75 19.10 45.03
C ALA A 304 2.41 19.55 44.47
N PHE A 305 1.99 18.96 43.36
CA PHE A 305 0.66 19.17 42.78
C PHE A 305 -0.32 18.17 43.43
N VAL A 306 -1.33 18.68 44.13
CA VAL A 306 -2.36 17.87 44.83
C VAL A 306 -3.74 18.19 44.27
N GLY A 307 -4.56 17.16 44.06
CA GLY A 307 -5.92 17.30 43.56
C GLY A 307 -6.55 15.98 43.11
N PRO A 308 -7.83 15.96 42.76
CA PRO A 308 -8.53 14.75 42.32
C PRO A 308 -7.98 14.20 40.99
N SER A 309 -8.33 12.96 40.66
CA SER A 309 -7.96 12.39 39.35
C SER A 309 -8.54 13.23 38.23
N GLY A 310 -7.75 13.48 37.17
CA GLY A 310 -8.16 14.29 36.03
C GLY A 310 -8.04 15.81 36.22
N SER A 311 -7.45 16.32 37.34
CA SER A 311 -7.27 17.75 37.58
C SER A 311 -6.05 18.39 36.88
N GLY A 312 -5.42 17.72 35.89
CA GLY A 312 -4.32 18.29 35.13
C GLY A 312 -2.93 18.22 35.78
N LYS A 313 -2.75 17.53 36.92
CA LYS A 313 -1.46 17.45 37.62
C LYS A 313 -0.32 16.89 36.77
N SER A 314 -0.57 15.78 36.12
CA SER A 314 0.41 15.11 35.23
C SER A 314 0.63 15.86 33.93
N THR A 315 -0.23 16.84 33.60
CA THR A 315 -0.10 17.69 32.41
C THR A 315 0.84 18.86 32.70
N LEU A 316 0.93 19.31 33.98
CA LEU A 316 1.78 20.41 34.41
C LEU A 316 3.16 19.95 34.87
N GLY A 317 3.32 18.70 35.30
CA GLY A 317 4.58 18.09 35.74
C GLY A 317 5.27 17.36 34.62
#